data_6994c1165a6c6b50d844d60ec78dd329
#
_entry.id   6994c1165a6c6b50d844d60ec78dd329
#
_cell.length_a   1.000
_cell.length_b   1.000
_cell.length_c   1.000
_cell.angle_alpha   90.00
_cell.angle_beta   90.00
_cell.angle_gamma   90.00
#
_symmetry.space_group_name_H-M   'P 1'
#
loop_
_entity.id
_entity.type
_entity.pdbx_description
1 polymer ?
#
loop_
_entity_poly.entity_id
_entity_poly.type
_entity_poly.pdbx_seq_one_letter_code
_entity_poly.pdbx_strand_id
1 'polypeptide(L)'
;ALLSTAKNIVEDNMPDYLDDLLISREGSFLEELDDLNVEVAYRNALQASVGYIFLTRCGIHVDEYFEHEDFRVLLDFNTPETVNAIGVATRDIAEIGLAEISRTVRNLQRDAKKQNRTFAQRQKARYADSTEKTSQSERSAEYGTDIYQSGRLPSAESVRAGGTGGTLGQIRLAPTFVSEGT
;
A
#
# COMPACT_ATOMS: atom_id res chain seq x y z
N ALA A 1 8.47 3.12 7.89
CA ALA A 1 8.67 3.68 6.55
C ALA A 1 8.84 5.20 6.59
N LEU A 2 7.84 6.03 7.00
CA LEU A 2 7.94 7.50 6.97
C LEU A 2 9.12 8.06 7.77
N LEU A 3 9.34 7.59 8.99
CA LEU A 3 10.48 8.03 9.80
C LEU A 3 11.83 7.61 9.20
N SER A 4 11.90 6.45 8.56
CA SER A 4 13.09 6.05 7.81
C SER A 4 13.33 6.95 6.60
N THR A 5 12.26 7.33 5.90
CA THR A 5 12.35 8.31 4.80
C THR A 5 12.80 9.68 5.31
N ALA A 6 12.27 10.14 6.46
CA ALA A 6 12.68 11.40 7.06
C ALA A 6 14.18 11.40 7.41
N LYS A 7 14.68 10.30 8.01
CA LYS A 7 16.12 10.16 8.30
C LYS A 7 16.97 10.24 7.05
N ASN A 8 16.65 9.47 6.03
CA ASN A 8 17.44 9.45 4.80
C ASN A 8 17.46 10.83 4.11
N ILE A 9 16.30 11.51 4.02
CA ILE A 9 16.23 12.79 3.35
C ILE A 9 16.94 13.90 4.14
N VAL A 10 16.97 13.81 5.46
CA VAL A 10 17.79 14.71 6.29
C VAL A 10 19.27 14.45 6.05
N GLU A 11 19.73 13.20 6.08
CA GLU A 11 21.14 12.87 5.80
C GLU A 11 21.59 13.38 4.41
N ASP A 12 20.73 13.27 3.41
CA ASP A 12 21.05 13.67 2.02
C ASP A 12 21.10 15.19 1.84
N ASN A 13 20.35 15.97 2.64
CA ASN A 13 20.19 17.42 2.42
C ASN A 13 20.76 18.29 3.55
N MET A 14 20.95 17.77 4.77
CA MET A 14 21.45 18.54 5.90
C MET A 14 22.80 19.24 5.64
N PRO A 15 23.77 18.65 4.91
CA PRO A 15 25.05 19.30 4.65
C PRO A 15 24.91 20.66 3.98
N ASP A 16 23.89 20.89 3.16
CA ASP A 16 23.66 22.15 2.46
C ASP A 16 23.28 23.30 3.41
N TYR A 17 22.84 22.99 4.64
CA TYR A 17 22.40 23.96 5.64
C TYR A 17 23.33 24.04 6.86
N LEU A 18 24.34 23.16 6.97
CA LEU A 18 25.18 23.06 8.15
C LEU A 18 26.06 24.30 8.30
N ASP A 19 26.61 24.82 7.21
CA ASP A 19 27.47 26.01 7.23
C ASP A 19 26.72 27.25 7.75
N ASP A 20 25.45 27.43 7.37
CA ASP A 20 24.60 28.51 7.85
C ASP A 20 24.38 28.41 9.37
N LEU A 21 24.17 27.21 9.89
CA LEU A 21 24.06 26.98 11.32
C LEU A 21 25.36 27.28 12.04
N LEU A 22 26.49 26.80 11.54
CA LEU A 22 27.81 27.03 12.16
C LEU A 22 28.14 28.52 12.28
N ILE A 23 27.72 29.33 11.29
CA ILE A 23 27.86 30.79 11.33
C ILE A 23 26.90 31.41 12.37
N SER A 24 25.69 30.87 12.48
CA SER A 24 24.60 31.42 13.29
C SER A 24 24.63 31.01 14.78
N ARG A 25 25.53 30.12 15.18
CA ARG A 25 25.53 29.51 16.53
C ARG A 25 26.00 30.42 17.66
N GLU A 26 26.58 31.57 17.35
CA GLU A 26 27.09 32.53 18.34
C GLU A 26 25.97 32.95 19.32
N GLY A 27 26.27 32.94 20.62
CA GLY A 27 25.32 33.24 21.69
C GLY A 27 24.28 32.17 22.01
N SER A 28 24.27 31.05 21.28
CA SER A 28 23.39 29.90 21.55
C SER A 28 24.10 28.86 22.47
N PHE A 29 23.34 27.88 22.96
CA PHE A 29 23.94 26.73 23.66
C PHE A 29 24.82 25.85 22.76
N LEU A 30 24.73 26.01 21.41
CA LEU A 30 25.59 25.33 20.46
C LEU A 30 26.99 25.93 20.36
N GLU A 31 27.22 27.16 20.83
CA GLU A 31 28.50 27.86 20.71
C GLU A 31 29.65 27.12 21.41
N GLU A 32 29.36 26.51 22.58
CA GLU A 32 30.33 25.77 23.37
C GLU A 32 30.66 24.37 22.83
N LEU A 33 29.89 23.89 21.84
CA LEU A 33 30.08 22.59 21.21
C LEU A 33 31.11 22.67 20.09
N ASP A 34 31.86 21.60 19.90
CA ASP A 34 32.68 21.44 18.71
C ASP A 34 31.76 21.17 17.45
N ASP A 35 32.33 21.39 16.28
CA ASP A 35 31.57 21.29 15.02
C ASP A 35 30.91 19.91 14.81
N LEU A 36 31.55 18.82 15.26
CA LEU A 36 30.99 17.47 15.16
C LEU A 36 29.75 17.30 16.07
N ASN A 37 29.83 17.82 17.29
CA ASN A 37 28.71 17.77 18.24
C ASN A 37 27.57 18.68 17.78
N VAL A 38 27.87 19.84 17.20
CA VAL A 38 26.87 20.71 16.55
C VAL A 38 26.19 19.97 15.40
N GLU A 39 26.94 19.31 14.54
CA GLU A 39 26.38 18.49 13.43
C GLU A 39 25.45 17.39 13.95
N VAL A 40 25.84 16.69 15.02
CA VAL A 40 25.00 15.64 15.63
C VAL A 40 23.71 16.22 16.22
N ALA A 41 23.81 17.34 16.95
CA ALA A 41 22.63 18.03 17.50
C ALA A 41 21.68 18.49 16.38
N TYR A 42 22.25 19.08 15.33
CA TYR A 42 21.48 19.54 14.17
C TYR A 42 20.77 18.40 13.45
N ARG A 43 21.47 17.30 13.20
CA ARG A 43 20.91 16.09 12.59
C ARG A 43 19.73 15.56 13.39
N ASN A 44 19.89 15.42 14.70
CA ASN A 44 18.84 14.91 15.57
C ASN A 44 17.62 15.84 15.59
N ALA A 45 17.85 17.14 15.68
CA ALA A 45 16.79 18.16 15.65
C ALA A 45 16.01 18.14 14.32
N LEU A 46 16.70 18.04 13.18
CA LEU A 46 16.09 17.95 11.87
C LEU A 46 15.32 16.64 11.71
N GLN A 47 15.89 15.51 12.12
CA GLN A 47 15.21 14.20 12.02
C GLN A 47 13.91 14.17 12.83
N ALA A 48 13.91 14.70 14.04
CA ALA A 48 12.70 14.81 14.87
C ALA A 48 11.67 15.73 14.20
N SER A 49 12.08 16.92 13.77
CA SER A 49 11.20 17.94 13.18
C SER A 49 10.59 17.50 11.86
N VAL A 50 11.40 17.01 10.92
CA VAL A 50 10.95 16.50 9.61
C VAL A 50 10.07 15.26 9.77
N GLY A 51 10.46 14.34 10.66
CA GLY A 51 9.66 13.16 11.00
C GLY A 51 8.28 13.51 11.53
N TYR A 52 8.22 14.47 12.46
CA TYR A 52 6.97 15.01 13.00
C TYR A 52 6.08 15.58 11.90
N ILE A 53 6.66 16.40 11.02
CA ILE A 53 5.93 16.99 9.88
C ILE A 53 5.38 15.89 8.97
N PHE A 54 6.16 14.87 8.64
CA PHE A 54 5.71 13.77 7.78
C PHE A 54 4.53 13.01 8.38
N LEU A 55 4.61 12.63 9.66
CA LEU A 55 3.52 11.94 10.33
C LEU A 55 2.26 12.79 10.38
N THR A 56 2.38 14.04 10.81
CA THR A 56 1.25 14.97 10.90
C THR A 56 0.56 15.19 9.54
N ARG A 57 1.34 15.41 8.48
CA ARG A 57 0.82 15.63 7.13
C ARG A 57 0.21 14.37 6.52
N CYS A 58 0.65 13.19 6.94
CA CYS A 58 0.07 11.91 6.55
C CYS A 58 -1.11 11.49 7.42
N GLY A 59 -1.51 12.28 8.42
CA GLY A 59 -2.64 11.99 9.30
C GLY A 59 -2.38 10.88 10.31
N ILE A 60 -1.11 10.66 10.67
CA ILE A 60 -0.69 9.67 11.66
C ILE A 60 -0.56 10.36 13.01
N HIS A 61 -1.03 9.70 14.07
CA HIS A 61 -0.89 10.20 15.43
C HIS A 61 0.57 10.19 15.85
N VAL A 62 1.12 11.37 16.13
CA VAL A 62 2.55 11.56 16.41
C VAL A 62 2.93 11.05 17.79
N ASP A 63 2.00 11.06 18.75
CA ASP A 63 2.23 10.62 20.13
C ASP A 63 2.59 9.12 20.25
N GLU A 64 2.33 8.33 19.20
CA GLU A 64 2.75 6.92 19.14
C GLU A 64 4.23 6.75 18.77
N TYR A 65 4.87 7.79 18.26
CA TYR A 65 6.19 7.75 17.65
C TYR A 65 7.20 8.69 18.27
N PHE A 66 6.73 9.73 18.96
CA PHE A 66 7.57 10.77 19.56
C PHE A 66 7.15 11.03 21.00
N GLU A 67 8.15 11.18 21.85
CA GLU A 67 8.05 11.66 23.21
C GLU A 67 8.60 13.08 23.33
N HIS A 68 8.34 13.77 24.44
CA HIS A 68 8.88 15.11 24.68
C HIS A 68 10.43 15.15 24.66
N GLU A 69 11.06 14.06 25.06
CA GLU A 69 12.52 13.95 25.08
C GLU A 69 13.14 13.99 23.69
N ASP A 70 12.43 13.52 22.65
CA ASP A 70 12.91 13.55 21.25
C ASP A 70 13.11 14.97 20.73
N PHE A 71 12.38 15.95 21.30
CA PHE A 71 12.45 17.36 20.92
C PHE A 71 13.36 18.19 21.85
N ARG A 72 13.95 17.58 22.85
CA ARG A 72 14.78 18.31 23.83
C ARG A 72 15.99 18.98 23.20
N VAL A 73 16.56 18.36 22.19
CA VAL A 73 17.68 18.92 21.41
C VAL A 73 17.36 20.28 20.78
N LEU A 74 16.07 20.58 20.50
CA LEU A 74 15.66 21.87 19.95
C LEU A 74 15.88 23.04 20.93
N LEU A 75 15.98 22.77 22.24
CA LEU A 75 16.23 23.79 23.22
C LEU A 75 17.65 24.38 23.13
N ASP A 76 18.56 23.67 22.48
CA ASP A 76 19.94 24.14 22.26
C ASP A 76 20.00 25.25 21.21
N PHE A 77 18.98 25.36 20.35
CA PHE A 77 18.80 26.39 19.31
C PHE A 77 18.04 27.60 19.89
N ASN A 78 18.61 28.23 20.91
CA ASN A 78 17.92 29.22 21.75
C ASN A 78 18.12 30.68 21.35
N THR A 79 18.68 30.96 20.17
CA THR A 79 18.78 32.31 19.58
C THR A 79 17.86 32.43 18.36
N PRO A 80 17.40 33.66 18.00
CA PRO A 80 16.62 33.88 16.80
C PRO A 80 17.29 33.38 15.52
N GLU A 81 18.63 33.49 15.45
CA GLU A 81 19.44 33.10 14.31
C GLU A 81 19.46 31.58 14.14
N THR A 82 19.72 30.83 15.25
CA THR A 82 19.72 29.37 15.21
C THR A 82 18.30 28.79 15.00
N VAL A 83 17.28 29.41 15.59
CA VAL A 83 15.87 29.03 15.34
C VAL A 83 15.50 29.26 13.88
N ASN A 84 15.97 30.36 13.26
CA ASN A 84 15.75 30.60 11.83
C ASN A 84 16.48 29.57 10.97
N ALA A 85 17.75 29.27 11.27
CA ALA A 85 18.54 28.29 10.52
C ALA A 85 17.87 26.90 10.51
N ILE A 86 17.49 26.39 11.71
CA ILE A 86 16.81 25.09 11.79
C ILE A 86 15.42 25.13 11.16
N GLY A 87 14.69 26.24 11.28
CA GLY A 87 13.36 26.40 10.71
C GLY A 87 13.37 26.37 9.18
N VAL A 88 14.31 27.07 8.55
CA VAL A 88 14.50 27.07 7.09
C VAL A 88 14.84 25.67 6.61
N ALA A 89 15.87 25.04 7.18
CA ALA A 89 16.28 23.69 6.80
C ALA A 89 15.15 22.67 6.97
N THR A 90 14.46 22.69 8.13
CA THR A 90 13.32 21.78 8.39
C THR A 90 12.23 21.94 7.33
N ARG A 91 11.86 23.19 7.00
CA ARG A 91 10.82 23.46 5.99
C ARG A 91 11.23 22.92 4.62
N ASP A 92 12.41 23.25 4.17
CA ASP A 92 12.87 22.94 2.83
C ASP A 92 13.08 21.44 2.64
N ILE A 93 13.70 20.77 3.61
CA ILE A 93 13.87 19.30 3.61
C ILE A 93 12.51 18.60 3.69
N ALA A 94 11.59 19.08 4.53
CA ALA A 94 10.26 18.50 4.64
C ALA A 94 9.47 18.67 3.33
N GLU A 95 9.59 19.80 2.63
CA GLU A 95 8.92 20.04 1.35
C GLU A 95 9.41 19.06 0.27
N ILE A 96 10.71 18.83 0.18
CA ILE A 96 11.31 17.84 -0.74
C ILE A 96 10.69 16.46 -0.47
N GLY A 97 10.72 16.00 0.77
CA GLY A 97 10.21 14.68 1.13
C GLY A 97 8.71 14.52 0.93
N LEU A 98 7.90 15.53 1.28
CA LEU A 98 6.46 15.51 1.05
C LEU A 98 6.10 15.48 -0.44
N ALA A 99 6.90 16.15 -1.28
CA ALA A 99 6.74 16.08 -2.73
C ALA A 99 6.98 14.66 -3.26
N GLU A 100 8.00 13.97 -2.76
CA GLU A 100 8.29 12.58 -3.13
C GLU A 100 7.22 11.60 -2.65
N ILE A 101 6.78 11.73 -1.41
CA ILE A 101 5.66 10.96 -0.85
C ILE A 101 4.41 11.14 -1.72
N SER A 102 4.09 12.39 -2.06
CA SER A 102 2.93 12.71 -2.91
C SER A 102 3.04 12.11 -4.31
N ARG A 103 4.24 12.09 -4.89
CA ARG A 103 4.50 11.47 -6.19
C ARG A 103 4.29 9.96 -6.13
N THR A 104 4.83 9.32 -5.10
CA THR A 104 4.70 7.87 -4.87
C THR A 104 3.24 7.46 -4.69
N VAL A 105 2.49 8.16 -3.85
CA VAL A 105 1.06 7.92 -3.63
C VAL A 105 0.27 8.04 -4.94
N ARG A 106 0.52 9.09 -5.73
CA ARG A 106 -0.14 9.27 -7.05
C ARG A 106 0.18 8.14 -8.02
N ASN A 107 1.41 7.65 -8.03
CA ASN A 107 1.81 6.52 -8.88
C ASN A 107 1.09 5.24 -8.46
N LEU A 108 1.07 4.92 -7.17
CA LEU A 108 0.34 3.77 -6.63
C LEU A 108 -1.16 3.83 -6.95
N GLN A 109 -1.78 5.01 -6.83
CA GLN A 109 -3.19 5.19 -7.20
C GLN A 109 -3.45 4.98 -8.70
N ARG A 110 -2.53 5.42 -9.57
CA ARG A 110 -2.62 5.17 -11.02
C ARG A 110 -2.53 3.69 -11.33
N ASP A 111 -1.60 2.99 -10.70
CA ASP A 111 -1.40 1.56 -10.93
C ASP A 111 -2.57 0.73 -10.40
N ALA A 112 -3.11 1.06 -9.23
CA ALA A 112 -4.33 0.46 -8.71
C ALA A 112 -5.52 0.66 -9.67
N LYS A 113 -5.70 1.87 -10.23
CA LYS A 113 -6.74 2.14 -11.24
C LYS A 113 -6.54 1.32 -12.53
N LYS A 114 -5.30 1.16 -12.99
CA LYS A 114 -4.99 0.31 -14.17
C LYS A 114 -5.33 -1.15 -13.89
N GLN A 115 -4.94 -1.67 -12.74
CA GLN A 115 -5.23 -3.05 -12.34
C GLN A 115 -6.74 -3.30 -12.26
N ASN A 116 -7.50 -2.39 -11.65
CA ASN A 116 -8.95 -2.51 -11.55
C ASN A 116 -9.64 -2.48 -12.93
N ARG A 117 -9.16 -1.65 -13.85
CA ARG A 117 -9.67 -1.63 -15.25
C ARG A 117 -9.39 -2.95 -15.97
N THR A 118 -8.18 -3.46 -15.83
CA THR A 118 -7.80 -4.74 -16.46
C THR A 118 -8.61 -5.90 -15.88
N PHE A 119 -8.85 -5.92 -14.58
CA PHE A 119 -9.70 -6.91 -13.93
C PHE A 119 -11.15 -6.84 -14.40
N ALA A 120 -11.74 -5.65 -14.46
CA ALA A 120 -13.10 -5.45 -14.99
C ALA A 120 -13.22 -5.87 -16.46
N GLN A 121 -12.22 -5.60 -17.29
CA GLN A 121 -12.18 -6.05 -18.70
C GLN A 121 -12.10 -7.58 -18.81
N ARG A 122 -11.27 -8.23 -17.99
CA ARG A 122 -11.17 -9.69 -17.94
C ARG A 122 -12.48 -10.33 -17.48
N GLN A 123 -13.18 -9.74 -16.52
CA GLN A 123 -14.49 -10.22 -16.08
C GLN A 123 -15.52 -10.09 -17.22
N LYS A 124 -15.61 -8.93 -17.89
CA LYS A 124 -16.51 -8.75 -19.03
C LYS A 124 -16.26 -9.77 -20.15
N ALA A 125 -14.97 -10.02 -20.45
CA ALA A 125 -14.62 -11.03 -21.47
C ALA A 125 -15.06 -12.45 -21.07
N ARG A 126 -14.92 -12.83 -19.79
CA ARG A 126 -15.38 -14.13 -19.29
C ARG A 126 -16.90 -14.28 -19.35
N TYR A 127 -17.66 -13.22 -19.02
CA TYR A 127 -19.12 -13.23 -19.14
C TYR A 127 -19.58 -13.31 -20.58
N ALA A 128 -18.91 -12.61 -21.52
CA ALA A 128 -19.21 -12.67 -22.93
C ALA A 128 -18.97 -14.08 -23.49
N ASP A 129 -17.84 -14.72 -23.19
CA ASP A 129 -17.51 -16.09 -23.62
C ASP A 129 -18.50 -17.14 -23.06
N SER A 130 -18.93 -17.00 -21.81
CA SER A 130 -19.91 -17.91 -21.22
C SER A 130 -21.30 -17.76 -21.83
N THR A 131 -21.72 -16.54 -22.18
CA THR A 131 -23.01 -16.29 -22.85
C THR A 131 -23.01 -16.84 -24.26
N GLU A 132 -21.90 -16.75 -24.98
CA GLU A 132 -21.77 -17.28 -26.35
C GLU A 132 -21.79 -18.82 -26.38
N LYS A 133 -21.14 -19.46 -25.41
CA LYS A 133 -21.18 -20.92 -25.23
C LYS A 133 -22.56 -21.43 -24.86
N THR A 134 -23.32 -20.72 -24.04
CA THR A 134 -24.71 -21.07 -23.72
C THR A 134 -25.59 -20.96 -24.93
N SER A 135 -25.46 -19.89 -25.73
CA SER A 135 -26.24 -19.69 -26.99
C SER A 135 -25.92 -20.73 -28.07
N GLN A 136 -24.67 -21.19 -28.15
CA GLN A 136 -24.28 -22.27 -29.04
C GLN A 136 -24.81 -23.62 -28.59
N SER A 137 -24.85 -23.90 -27.28
CA SER A 137 -25.44 -25.13 -26.74
C SER A 137 -26.93 -25.20 -26.98
N GLU A 138 -27.65 -24.09 -26.81
CA GLU A 138 -29.09 -24.01 -27.09
C GLU A 138 -29.41 -24.21 -28.58
N ARG A 139 -28.67 -23.60 -29.51
CA ARG A 139 -28.83 -23.82 -30.97
C ARG A 139 -28.53 -25.27 -31.36
N SER A 140 -27.55 -25.93 -30.74
CA SER A 140 -27.21 -27.32 -31.00
C SER A 140 -28.30 -28.27 -30.49
N ALA A 141 -29.00 -27.92 -29.41
CA ALA A 141 -30.13 -28.69 -28.89
C ALA A 141 -31.37 -28.57 -29.76
N GLU A 142 -31.62 -27.41 -30.40
CA GLU A 142 -32.74 -27.14 -31.26
C GLU A 142 -32.62 -27.89 -32.62
N TYR A 143 -31.41 -28.07 -33.13
CA TYR A 143 -31.15 -28.88 -34.35
C TYR A 143 -31.23 -30.39 -34.13
N GLY A 144 -31.14 -30.86 -32.88
CA GLY A 144 -31.22 -32.28 -32.50
C GLY A 144 -32.65 -32.85 -32.43
N THR A 145 -33.67 -32.01 -32.35
CA THR A 145 -35.08 -32.45 -32.20
C THR A 145 -35.79 -32.73 -33.50
N ASP A 146 -35.29 -32.31 -34.65
CA ASP A 146 -35.95 -32.52 -35.96
C ASP A 146 -35.67 -33.89 -36.62
N ILE A 147 -34.79 -34.72 -36.04
CA ILE A 147 -34.45 -36.04 -36.65
C ILE A 147 -35.31 -37.19 -36.12
N TYR A 148 -36.15 -36.99 -35.08
CA TYR A 148 -36.94 -38.07 -34.47
C TYR A 148 -38.42 -38.13 -34.87
N GLN A 149 -38.84 -37.48 -35.93
CA GLN A 149 -40.22 -37.57 -36.45
C GLN A 149 -40.39 -38.28 -37.80
N SER A 150 -39.56 -39.24 -38.14
CA SER A 150 -39.89 -40.11 -39.25
C SER A 150 -39.39 -41.52 -39.03
N GLY A 151 -40.32 -42.40 -38.70
CA GLY A 151 -40.11 -43.80 -39.03
C GLY A 151 -40.11 -44.85 -37.92
N ARG A 152 -41.30 -45.45 -37.71
CA ARG A 152 -41.53 -46.86 -37.44
C ARG A 152 -40.92 -47.55 -36.21
N LEU A 153 -41.80 -47.94 -35.35
CA LEU A 153 -41.61 -49.03 -34.38
C LEU A 153 -41.29 -50.37 -35.08
N PRO A 154 -40.40 -51.15 -34.52
CA PRO A 154 -40.65 -52.59 -34.37
C PRO A 154 -40.64 -53.06 -32.90
N SER A 155 -41.35 -54.11 -32.69
CA SER A 155 -41.80 -54.81 -31.53
C SER A 155 -40.70 -55.26 -30.56
N ALA A 156 -41.19 -55.48 -29.33
CA ALA A 156 -40.53 -56.10 -28.22
C ALA A 156 -39.88 -57.47 -28.55
N GLU A 157 -38.71 -57.66 -27.91
CA GLU A 157 -38.46 -58.89 -27.10
C GLU A 157 -37.09 -58.85 -26.42
N SER A 158 -37.20 -59.07 -25.13
CA SER A 158 -36.34 -59.81 -24.20
C SER A 158 -34.84 -59.55 -24.16
N VAL A 159 -34.34 -59.42 -22.96
CA VAL A 159 -33.50 -60.28 -22.17
C VAL A 159 -32.62 -59.52 -21.18
N ARG A 160 -32.92 -59.70 -19.92
CA ARG A 160 -32.10 -59.94 -18.71
C ARG A 160 -30.67 -59.38 -18.61
N ALA A 161 -30.50 -58.71 -17.43
CA ALA A 161 -29.57 -59.05 -16.33
C ALA A 161 -28.14 -58.50 -16.37
N GLY A 162 -27.79 -57.96 -15.21
CA GLY A 162 -26.40 -57.70 -14.70
C GLY A 162 -26.20 -56.22 -14.43
N GLY A 163 -26.14 -55.68 -13.27
CA GLY A 163 -25.53 -56.09 -12.05
C GLY A 163 -24.47 -55.06 -11.67
N THR A 164 -24.51 -54.59 -10.43
CA THR A 164 -23.45 -53.91 -9.66
C THR A 164 -23.15 -52.46 -10.01
N GLY A 165 -23.42 -51.45 -9.17
CA GLY A 165 -22.77 -51.25 -7.90
C GLY A 165 -21.72 -50.17 -8.05
N GLY A 166 -21.89 -48.98 -7.43
CA GLY A 166 -20.84 -47.97 -7.41
C GLY A 166 -21.25 -46.65 -6.78
N THR A 167 -21.31 -46.65 -5.48
CA THR A 167 -20.79 -45.70 -4.51
C THR A 167 -21.07 -44.19 -4.70
N LEU A 168 -21.93 -43.68 -3.87
CA LEU A 168 -22.08 -42.24 -3.51
C LEU A 168 -20.79 -41.67 -2.93
N GLY A 169 -20.21 -40.73 -3.63
CA GLY A 169 -19.13 -39.89 -3.13
C GLY A 169 -19.67 -38.74 -2.28
N GLN A 170 -19.34 -38.77 -1.00
CA GLN A 170 -19.68 -37.76 -0.02
C GLN A 170 -18.95 -36.44 -0.32
N ILE A 171 -19.71 -35.36 -0.42
CA ILE A 171 -19.17 -34.00 -0.40
C ILE A 171 -18.83 -33.65 1.06
N ARG A 172 -17.54 -33.52 1.34
CA ARG A 172 -17.04 -33.01 2.61
C ARG A 172 -17.08 -31.46 2.58
N LEU A 173 -17.93 -30.91 3.44
CA LEU A 173 -17.90 -29.49 3.82
C LEU A 173 -16.71 -29.26 4.77
N ALA A 174 -15.87 -28.27 4.47
CA ALA A 174 -14.78 -27.81 5.32
C ALA A 174 -15.32 -26.94 6.47
N PRO A 175 -14.70 -26.97 7.67
CA PRO A 175 -15.20 -26.24 8.83
C PRO A 175 -14.78 -24.76 8.78
N THR A 176 -15.73 -23.90 9.13
CA THR A 176 -15.58 -22.48 9.49
C THR A 176 -14.69 -22.33 10.72
N PHE A 177 -13.63 -21.56 10.61
CA PHE A 177 -12.77 -21.17 11.72
C PHE A 177 -13.40 -19.95 12.43
N VAL A 178 -13.89 -20.16 13.64
CA VAL A 178 -14.30 -19.11 14.58
C VAL A 178 -13.06 -18.75 15.42
N SER A 179 -12.61 -17.51 15.34
CA SER A 179 -11.62 -16.94 16.22
C SER A 179 -12.34 -16.28 17.40
N GLU A 180 -12.27 -16.90 18.56
CA GLU A 180 -12.60 -16.26 19.84
C GLU A 180 -11.36 -15.57 20.40
N GLY A 181 -11.59 -14.32 20.90
CA GLY A 181 -10.58 -13.50 21.50
C GLY A 181 -10.25 -13.84 22.96
N THR A 182 -9.14 -13.41 23.38
CA THR A 182 -8.77 -12.89 24.73
C THR A 182 -7.62 -11.92 24.55
#